data_bddc4488cfd2063ab20ff19e46b9fb8a
#
_entry.id   bddc4488cfd2063ab20ff19e46b9fb8a
#
_cell.length_a   1.000
_cell.length_b   1.000
_cell.length_c   1.000
_cell.angle_alpha   90.00
_cell.angle_beta   90.00
_cell.angle_gamma   90.00
#
_symmetry.space_group_name_H-M   'P 1'
#
loop_
_entity.id
_entity.type
_entity.pdbx_description
1 polymer ?
#
loop_
_entity_poly.entity_id
_entity_poly.type
_entity_poly.pdbx_seq_one_letter_code
_entity_poly.pdbx_strand_id
1 'polypeptide(L)'
;MPTIALFYGIIIQMYFLSSEHNPPHIPAIYNDHKSTYSLIDMIKINGDLPIKAEKLVLEWMKLHIDELREMWDSQSFKRIEPLE
;
A
#
# COMPACT_ATOMS: atom_id res chain seq x y z
N MET A 1 12.02 -5.47 -1.45
CA MET A 1 10.66 -5.00 -1.15
C MET A 1 9.69 -5.73 -2.06
N PRO A 2 8.90 -6.63 -1.49
CA PRO A 2 7.97 -7.38 -2.31
C PRO A 2 6.84 -6.51 -2.85
N THR A 3 6.53 -6.71 -4.11
CA THR A 3 5.36 -6.11 -4.73
C THR A 3 4.15 -6.98 -4.37
N ILE A 4 3.15 -6.38 -3.73
CA ILE A 4 1.97 -7.14 -3.30
C ILE A 4 0.79 -6.96 -4.25
N ALA A 5 0.78 -5.92 -5.08
CA ALA A 5 -0.24 -5.74 -6.10
C ALA A 5 0.25 -4.84 -7.22
N LEU A 6 -0.32 -5.02 -8.40
CA LEU A 6 -0.03 -4.19 -9.56
C LEU A 6 -1.33 -4.03 -10.35
N PHE A 7 -1.83 -2.81 -10.46
CA PHE A 7 -3.06 -2.52 -11.20
C PHE A 7 -3.04 -1.09 -11.76
N TYR A 8 -3.52 -0.93 -12.97
CA TYR A 8 -3.58 0.36 -13.67
C TYR A 8 -2.25 1.12 -13.67
N GLY A 9 -1.11 0.38 -13.73
CA GLY A 9 0.21 0.99 -13.69
C GLY A 9 0.68 1.39 -12.31
N ILE A 10 -0.11 1.12 -11.28
CA ILE A 10 0.23 1.43 -9.89
C ILE A 10 0.85 0.20 -9.24
N ILE A 11 2.00 0.39 -8.59
CA ILE A 11 2.71 -0.68 -7.90
C ILE A 11 2.53 -0.49 -6.40
N ILE A 12 1.97 -1.49 -5.72
CA ILE A 12 1.83 -1.48 -4.26
C ILE A 12 2.87 -2.44 -3.69
N GLN A 13 3.63 -1.94 -2.73
CA GLN A 13 4.68 -2.74 -2.07
C GLN A 13 4.44 -2.77 -0.56
N MET A 14 5.16 -3.61 0.14
CA MET A 14 5.16 -3.63 1.59
C MET A 14 6.59 -3.89 2.04
N TYR A 15 7.05 -3.12 3.02
CA TYR A 15 8.41 -3.25 3.52
C TYR A 15 8.46 -4.19 4.72
N PHE A 16 9.57 -4.91 4.86
CA PHE A 16 9.84 -5.65 6.08
C PHE A 16 10.03 -4.68 7.24
N LEU A 17 9.57 -5.08 8.41
CA LEU A 17 9.79 -4.29 9.61
C LEU A 17 11.29 -4.22 9.89
N SER A 18 11.77 -3.00 10.09
CA SER A 18 13.10 -2.77 10.61
C SER A 18 12.97 -2.56 12.12
N SER A 19 14.04 -2.14 12.77
CA SER A 19 14.03 -1.84 14.20
C SER A 19 13.22 -0.58 14.55
N GLU A 20 12.67 0.10 13.57
CA GLU A 20 11.89 1.32 13.79
C GLU A 20 10.42 1.01 14.06
N HIS A 21 9.82 1.79 14.94
CA HIS A 21 8.43 1.65 15.33
C HIS A 21 7.56 2.58 14.48
N ASN A 22 7.50 2.31 13.20
CA ASN A 22 6.63 3.07 12.30
C ASN A 22 5.21 2.49 12.35
N PRO A 23 4.18 3.33 12.20
CA PRO A 23 2.83 2.80 12.06
C PRO A 23 2.74 1.93 10.80
N PRO A 24 1.85 0.93 10.77
CA PRO A 24 1.65 0.12 9.59
C PRO A 24 1.32 0.98 8.37
N HIS A 25 2.04 0.77 7.28
CA HIS A 25 1.86 1.58 6.08
C HIS A 25 2.28 0.83 4.82
N ILE A 26 1.80 1.30 3.68
CA ILE A 26 2.20 0.78 2.37
C ILE A 26 2.57 1.93 1.44
N PRO A 27 3.63 1.77 0.64
CA PRO A 27 3.91 2.70 -0.45
C PRO A 27 3.16 2.31 -1.72
N ALA A 28 2.71 3.30 -2.47
CA ALA A 28 2.12 3.13 -3.80
C ALA A 28 2.92 3.97 -4.78
N ILE A 29 3.31 3.37 -5.89
CA ILE A 29 4.17 4.01 -6.88
C ILE A 29 3.46 4.05 -8.22
N TYR A 30 3.44 5.22 -8.85
CA TYR A 30 2.88 5.41 -10.18
C TYR A 30 3.81 6.32 -10.97
N ASN A 31 4.51 5.77 -11.96
CA ASN A 31 5.55 6.47 -12.72
C ASN A 31 6.59 7.06 -11.77
N ASP A 32 6.78 8.37 -11.78
CA ASP A 32 7.73 9.06 -10.93
C ASP A 32 7.14 9.51 -9.59
N HIS A 33 5.86 9.17 -9.35
CA HIS A 33 5.15 9.61 -8.15
C HIS A 33 5.09 8.48 -7.13
N LYS A 34 5.18 8.83 -5.86
CA LYS A 34 5.09 7.87 -4.77
C LYS A 34 4.34 8.50 -3.61
N SER A 35 3.45 7.72 -3.02
CA SER A 35 2.76 8.12 -1.79
C SER A 35 2.77 6.96 -0.82
N THR A 36 2.68 7.28 0.47
CA THR A 36 2.61 6.29 1.54
C THR A 36 1.30 6.44 2.27
N TYR A 37 0.62 5.33 2.51
CA TYR A 37 -0.71 5.33 3.15
C TYR A 37 -0.68 4.51 4.42
N SER A 38 -1.35 5.02 5.46
CA SER A 38 -1.48 4.34 6.73
C SER A 38 -2.44 3.16 6.61
N LEU A 39 -2.09 2.02 7.22
CA LEU A 39 -3.00 0.87 7.29
C LEU A 39 -3.94 0.98 8.49
N ILE A 40 -3.77 1.99 9.34
CA ILE A 40 -4.63 2.20 10.50
C ILE A 40 -5.90 2.95 10.09
N ASP A 41 -5.74 4.07 9.41
CA ASP A 41 -6.85 4.94 9.04
C ASP A 41 -6.97 5.16 7.54
N MET A 42 -6.09 4.55 6.75
CA MET A 42 -6.07 4.67 5.28
C MET A 42 -5.85 6.09 4.78
N ILE A 43 -5.19 6.90 5.59
CA ILE A 43 -4.87 8.28 5.23
C ILE A 43 -3.46 8.36 4.66
N LYS A 44 -3.29 9.26 3.68
CA LYS A 44 -1.97 9.50 3.11
C LYS A 44 -1.05 10.12 4.16
N ILE A 45 0.11 9.48 4.37
CA ILE A 45 1.12 9.99 5.30
C ILE A 45 1.99 11.04 4.60
N ASN A 46 2.41 10.74 3.36
CA ASN A 46 3.17 11.68 2.54
C ASN A 46 3.08 11.25 1.08
N GLY A 47 3.57 12.11 0.20
CA GLY A 47 3.69 11.79 -1.21
C GLY A 47 2.83 12.67 -2.11
N ASP A 48 2.93 12.41 -3.42
CA ASP A 48 2.32 13.24 -4.45
C ASP A 48 1.67 12.43 -5.57
N LEU A 49 1.09 11.29 -5.24
CA LEU A 49 0.41 10.46 -6.23
C LEU A 49 -0.71 11.27 -6.90
N PRO A 50 -0.88 11.17 -8.24
CA PRO A 50 -2.00 11.86 -8.90
C PRO A 50 -3.34 11.44 -8.30
N ILE A 51 -4.29 12.37 -8.29
CA ILE A 51 -5.59 12.16 -7.65
C ILE A 51 -6.30 10.90 -8.14
N LYS A 52 -6.29 10.66 -9.44
CA LYS A 52 -6.93 9.46 -10.00
C LYS A 52 -6.28 8.18 -9.51
N ALA A 53 -4.95 8.16 -9.45
CA ALA A 53 -4.22 7.01 -8.94
C ALA A 53 -4.49 6.82 -7.45
N GLU A 54 -4.50 7.91 -6.69
CA GLU A 54 -4.79 7.86 -5.26
C GLU A 54 -6.18 7.28 -4.98
N LYS A 55 -7.18 7.67 -5.74
CA LYS A 55 -8.53 7.12 -5.58
C LYS A 55 -8.55 5.60 -5.80
N LEU A 56 -7.83 5.13 -6.80
CA LEU A 56 -7.74 3.69 -7.08
C LEU A 56 -7.04 2.95 -5.95
N VAL A 57 -5.96 3.52 -5.43
CA VAL A 57 -5.23 2.93 -4.31
C VAL A 57 -6.11 2.83 -3.07
N LEU A 58 -6.80 3.91 -2.72
CA LEU A 58 -7.66 3.92 -1.53
C LEU A 58 -8.83 2.95 -1.67
N GLU A 59 -9.41 2.85 -2.86
CA GLU A 59 -10.48 1.88 -3.12
C GLU A 59 -9.97 0.45 -2.93
N TRP A 60 -8.80 0.14 -3.48
CA TRP A 60 -8.18 -1.17 -3.34
C TRP A 60 -7.84 -1.47 -1.88
N MET A 61 -7.26 -0.49 -1.16
CA MET A 61 -6.95 -0.65 0.26
C MET A 61 -8.19 -0.97 1.08
N LYS A 62 -9.28 -0.28 0.80
CA LYS A 62 -10.54 -0.48 1.52
C LYS A 62 -11.06 -1.91 1.34
N LEU A 63 -10.90 -2.47 0.16
CA LEU A 63 -11.32 -3.84 -0.13
C LEU A 63 -10.44 -4.88 0.56
N HIS A 64 -9.18 -4.57 0.80
CA HIS A 64 -8.19 -5.54 1.28
C HIS A 64 -7.53 -5.15 2.60
N ILE A 65 -8.14 -4.23 3.34
CA ILE A 65 -7.48 -3.68 4.54
C ILE A 65 -7.18 -4.74 5.60
N ASP A 66 -8.06 -5.70 5.79
CA ASP A 66 -7.86 -6.76 6.77
C ASP A 66 -6.65 -7.64 6.39
N GLU A 67 -6.56 -8.01 5.10
CA GLU A 67 -5.42 -8.78 4.61
C GLU A 67 -4.11 -7.99 4.74
N LEU A 68 -4.16 -6.71 4.44
CA LEU A 68 -2.98 -5.84 4.52
C LEU A 68 -2.47 -5.73 5.95
N ARG A 69 -3.37 -5.57 6.90
CA ARG A 69 -3.02 -5.51 8.32
C ARG A 69 -2.43 -6.83 8.79
N GLU A 70 -3.02 -7.94 8.40
CA GLU A 70 -2.52 -9.25 8.75
C GLU A 70 -1.12 -9.50 8.19
N MET A 71 -0.91 -9.12 6.92
CA MET A 71 0.40 -9.26 6.29
C MET A 71 1.46 -8.42 7.00
N TRP A 72 1.10 -7.21 7.41
CA TRP A 72 2.01 -6.36 8.15
C TRP A 72 2.37 -6.96 9.50
N ASP A 73 1.37 -7.42 10.24
CA ASP A 73 1.57 -8.00 11.57
C ASP A 73 2.40 -9.28 11.54
N SER A 74 2.12 -10.16 10.58
CA SER A 74 2.82 -11.43 10.47
C SER A 74 4.15 -11.33 9.73
N GLN A 75 4.37 -10.24 8.99
CA GLN A 75 5.51 -10.07 8.10
C GLN A 75 5.61 -11.19 7.06
N SER A 76 4.47 -11.76 6.70
CA SER A 76 4.35 -12.79 5.67
C SER A 76 3.63 -12.19 4.48
N PHE A 77 4.38 -11.80 3.46
CA PHE A 77 3.85 -11.06 2.32
C PHE A 77 3.45 -11.99 1.19
N LYS A 78 2.32 -11.67 0.56
CA LYS A 78 1.81 -12.42 -0.60
C LYS A 78 1.22 -11.43 -1.60
N ARG A 79 1.02 -11.88 -2.83
CA ARG A 79 0.31 -11.07 -3.82
C ARG A 79 -1.18 -11.05 -3.47
N ILE A 80 -1.76 -9.86 -3.59
CA ILE A 80 -3.19 -9.64 -3.39
C ILE A 80 -3.82 -9.33 -4.74
N GLU A 81 -5.08 -9.70 -4.92
CA GLU A 81 -5.78 -9.43 -6.18
C GLU A 81 -5.78 -7.95 -6.53
N PRO A 82 -5.50 -7.62 -7.79
CA PRO A 82 -5.52 -6.23 -8.23
C PRO A 82 -6.95 -5.70 -8.33
N LEU A 83 -7.04 -4.38 -8.39
CA LEU A 83 -8.30 -3.68 -8.61
C LEU A 83 -8.58 -3.66 -10.11
N GLU A 84 -9.45 -4.52 -10.56
CA GLU A 84 -9.89 -4.57 -11.95
C GLU A 84 -11.30 -5.08 -12.07
#